data_234bc82911fad287079d4c8d6c09cc19
#
_entry.id   234bc82911fad287079d4c8d6c09cc19
#
_cell.length_a   1.000
_cell.length_b   1.000
_cell.length_c   1.000
_cell.angle_alpha   90.00
_cell.angle_beta   90.00
_cell.angle_gamma   90.00
#
_symmetry.space_group_name_H-M   'P 1'
#
loop_
_entity.id
_entity.type
_entity.pdbx_description
1 polymer ?
#
loop_
_entity_poly.entity_id
_entity_poly.type
_entity_poly.pdbx_seq_one_letter_code
_entity_poly.pdbx_strand_id
1 'polypeptide(L)'
;MTENAHSTHSRAPRVLVVGDIGQHTYHVGDEAMTIASAQALAEGGAEVTLMTRDERHSARYLNAPRGAEGDGYSYLPFFLFPWAPAERELTLAALECVLTKLHADRERPSIAELVALPQVQALPEVLHPLEQTVERMVGFADSIAAMDAVVISGGGNLNSRFGWLLYERASVALVAEYAGVPLFVTGQSLGPVLNPEDAQVLERMLRTARSVTVRESSSLAWCRERDIDARLSVDDATDYPVASPARTLHYAEGISASQALNELPEHYVCVTVNECTDQQAQQIARLLDGMWREHGYAPVFLSHFGDPQDSASGDIQAHQRIAER
;
A
#
# COMPACT_ATOMS: atom_id res chain seq x y z
N MET A 1 46.16 -5.54 28.42
CA MET A 1 45.79 -5.71 27.01
C MET A 1 44.33 -5.34 26.91
N THR A 2 44.04 -4.11 26.53
CA THR A 2 42.68 -3.59 26.35
C THR A 2 42.34 -3.77 24.89
N GLU A 3 41.46 -4.71 24.59
CA GLU A 3 40.85 -4.85 23.26
C GLU A 3 40.02 -3.61 22.96
N ASN A 4 40.49 -2.83 22.01
CA ASN A 4 39.71 -1.79 21.36
C ASN A 4 38.60 -2.46 20.50
N ALA A 5 37.42 -2.57 21.05
CA ALA A 5 36.24 -2.83 20.25
C ALA A 5 36.02 -1.63 19.32
N HIS A 6 36.43 -1.75 18.06
CA HIS A 6 36.03 -0.84 17.00
C HIS A 6 34.52 -1.02 16.77
N SER A 7 33.75 -0.17 17.43
CA SER A 7 32.33 0.06 17.06
C SER A 7 32.34 0.66 15.65
N THR A 8 32.23 -0.18 14.64
CA THR A 8 31.82 0.27 13.32
C THR A 8 30.37 0.72 13.44
N HIS A 9 30.13 2.01 13.53
CA HIS A 9 28.83 2.60 13.39
C HIS A 9 28.40 2.32 11.95
N SER A 10 27.75 1.18 11.70
CA SER A 10 27.04 0.95 10.44
C SER A 10 25.91 1.96 10.39
N ARG A 11 25.79 2.69 9.29
CA ARG A 11 24.64 3.60 9.11
C ARG A 11 23.34 2.79 9.19
N ALA A 12 22.27 3.44 9.64
CA ALA A 12 20.93 2.87 9.64
C ALA A 12 20.53 2.41 8.22
N PRO A 13 19.94 1.21 8.07
CA PRO A 13 19.47 0.75 6.77
C PRO A 13 18.31 1.61 6.28
N ARG A 14 18.35 2.03 5.01
CA ARG A 14 17.29 2.78 4.34
C ARG A 14 16.30 1.80 3.72
N VAL A 15 15.05 1.84 4.15
CA VAL A 15 14.02 0.90 3.70
C VAL A 15 12.86 1.64 3.08
N LEU A 16 12.51 1.28 1.84
CA LEU A 16 11.30 1.74 1.18
C LEU A 16 10.14 0.82 1.54
N VAL A 17 9.05 1.38 2.08
CA VAL A 17 7.80 0.67 2.33
C VAL A 17 6.76 1.09 1.29
N VAL A 18 6.20 0.12 0.61
CA VAL A 18 5.21 0.27 -0.47
C VAL A 18 3.88 -0.29 0.00
N GLY A 19 2.94 0.59 0.28
CA GLY A 19 1.55 0.24 0.60
C GLY A 19 0.58 0.93 -0.36
N ASP A 20 -0.61 1.27 0.10
CA ASP A 20 -1.57 2.09 -0.66
C ASP A 20 -2.06 3.24 0.21
N ILE A 21 -1.25 4.29 0.29
CA ILE A 21 -1.44 5.44 1.18
C ILE A 21 -1.42 6.78 0.41
N GLY A 22 -1.90 7.82 1.08
CA GLY A 22 -1.89 9.18 0.52
C GLY A 22 -2.98 9.42 -0.52
N GLN A 23 -4.07 8.68 -0.47
CA GLN A 23 -5.24 8.92 -1.32
C GLN A 23 -6.18 9.93 -0.65
N HIS A 24 -6.86 10.76 -1.45
CA HIS A 24 -7.95 11.61 -0.95
C HIS A 24 -9.12 10.77 -0.43
N THR A 25 -9.38 9.65 -1.06
CA THR A 25 -10.24 8.60 -0.53
C THR A 25 -9.43 7.77 0.45
N TYR A 26 -9.78 7.79 1.72
CA TYR A 26 -9.07 7.03 2.74
C TYR A 26 -9.36 5.52 2.64
N HIS A 27 -8.33 4.73 2.96
CA HIS A 27 -8.37 3.27 3.05
C HIS A 27 -7.73 2.85 4.37
N VAL A 28 -8.52 2.83 5.44
CA VAL A 28 -8.01 2.62 6.80
C VAL A 28 -7.20 1.32 6.93
N GLY A 29 -7.62 0.25 6.23
CA GLY A 29 -6.91 -1.03 6.23
C GLY A 29 -5.52 -0.94 5.59
N ASP A 30 -5.42 -0.37 4.40
CA ASP A 30 -4.15 -0.25 3.68
C ASP A 30 -3.18 0.71 4.40
N GLU A 31 -3.71 1.79 4.96
CA GLU A 31 -2.93 2.71 5.79
C GLU A 31 -2.42 2.03 7.06
N ALA A 32 -3.27 1.28 7.76
CA ALA A 32 -2.90 0.56 8.98
C ALA A 32 -1.79 -0.48 8.71
N MET A 33 -1.90 -1.28 7.64
CA MET A 33 -0.88 -2.25 7.25
C MET A 33 0.44 -1.58 6.92
N THR A 34 0.40 -0.50 6.14
CA THR A 34 1.61 0.24 5.73
C THR A 34 2.32 0.86 6.94
N ILE A 35 1.56 1.48 7.84
CA ILE A 35 2.12 2.14 9.03
C ILE A 35 2.63 1.12 10.05
N ALA A 36 1.95 -0.02 10.23
CA ALA A 36 2.44 -1.09 11.11
C ALA A 36 3.81 -1.60 10.63
N SER A 37 3.94 -1.90 9.33
CA SER A 37 5.20 -2.31 8.72
C SER A 37 6.29 -1.24 8.89
N ALA A 38 5.97 0.02 8.63
CA ALA A 38 6.90 1.14 8.76
C ALA A 38 7.40 1.33 10.20
N GLN A 39 6.50 1.20 11.18
CA GLN A 39 6.84 1.34 12.59
C GLN A 39 7.73 0.20 13.07
N ALA A 40 7.41 -1.04 12.72
CA ALA A 40 8.24 -2.18 13.09
C ALA A 40 9.67 -2.05 12.54
N LEU A 41 9.83 -1.54 11.32
CA LEU A 41 11.12 -1.28 10.71
C LEU A 41 11.87 -0.13 11.40
N ALA A 42 11.19 0.96 11.71
CA ALA A 42 11.77 2.10 12.43
C ALA A 42 12.18 1.74 13.84
N GLU A 43 11.40 0.95 14.57
CA GLU A 43 11.75 0.39 15.87
C GLU A 43 12.95 -0.55 15.79
N GLY A 44 13.13 -1.23 14.64
CA GLY A 44 14.32 -2.01 14.31
C GLY A 44 15.55 -1.17 13.93
N GLY A 45 15.45 0.17 13.93
CA GLY A 45 16.53 1.11 13.64
C GLY A 45 16.71 1.43 12.16
N ALA A 46 15.70 1.20 11.32
CA ALA A 46 15.75 1.58 9.92
C ALA A 46 15.30 3.04 9.70
N GLU A 47 15.91 3.69 8.72
CA GLU A 47 15.40 4.93 8.12
C GLU A 47 14.33 4.54 7.08
N VAL A 48 13.06 4.88 7.37
CA VAL A 48 11.93 4.45 6.55
C VAL A 48 11.49 5.55 5.60
N THR A 49 11.38 5.19 4.32
CA THR A 49 10.73 5.98 3.28
C THR A 49 9.40 5.32 2.92
N LEU A 50 8.31 6.08 2.89
CA LEU A 50 7.00 5.60 2.48
C LEU A 50 6.71 5.99 1.03
N MET A 51 6.30 5.03 0.21
CA MET A 51 5.78 5.34 -1.11
C MET A 51 4.32 5.81 -0.99
N THR A 52 4.01 6.97 -1.55
CA THR A 52 2.71 7.63 -1.36
C THR A 52 2.20 8.28 -2.64
N ARG A 53 0.87 8.46 -2.73
CA ARG A 53 0.23 9.19 -3.85
C ARG A 53 0.22 10.69 -3.62
N ASP A 54 0.17 11.15 -2.38
CA ASP A 54 0.25 12.55 -2.01
C ASP A 54 1.15 12.69 -0.76
N GLU A 55 2.32 13.28 -0.99
CA GLU A 55 3.32 13.51 0.06
C GLU A 55 2.80 14.45 1.14
N ARG A 56 2.10 15.53 0.75
CA ARG A 56 1.59 16.52 1.71
C ARG A 56 0.49 15.93 2.59
N HIS A 57 -0.40 15.15 1.98
CA HIS A 57 -1.44 14.43 2.70
C HIS A 57 -0.82 13.45 3.69
N SER A 58 0.09 12.60 3.23
CA SER A 58 0.75 11.61 4.08
C SER A 58 1.56 12.25 5.20
N ALA A 59 2.32 13.30 4.91
CA ALA A 59 3.08 14.03 5.93
C ALA A 59 2.18 14.61 7.02
N ARG A 60 0.99 15.09 6.65
CA ARG A 60 0.02 15.64 7.60
C ARG A 60 -0.61 14.60 8.52
N TYR A 61 -0.96 13.43 7.97
CA TYR A 61 -1.77 12.44 8.69
C TYR A 61 -0.95 11.25 9.24
N LEU A 62 0.21 10.94 8.65
CA LEU A 62 1.01 9.77 8.99
C LEU A 62 2.30 10.11 9.76
N ASN A 63 2.72 11.37 9.77
CA ASN A 63 3.87 11.84 10.55
C ASN A 63 3.52 11.99 12.03
N ALA A 64 3.36 10.91 12.71
CA ALA A 64 3.36 10.91 14.16
C ALA A 64 4.53 10.08 14.69
N PRO A 65 5.73 10.64 14.76
CA PRO A 65 6.84 9.96 15.40
C PRO A 65 6.51 9.76 16.87
N ARG A 66 6.62 8.56 17.31
CA ARG A 66 6.33 8.19 18.68
C ARG A 66 7.63 8.22 19.47
N GLY A 67 7.92 9.38 20.08
CA GLY A 67 8.93 9.48 21.11
C GLY A 67 10.38 9.46 20.65
N ALA A 68 10.68 9.62 19.38
CA ALA A 68 12.01 9.96 18.92
C ALA A 68 12.04 11.47 18.60
N GLU A 69 12.99 12.18 19.15
CA GLU A 69 13.46 13.47 18.62
C GLU A 69 14.12 13.18 17.27
N GLY A 70 13.36 12.97 16.21
CA GLY A 70 13.87 12.63 14.90
C GLY A 70 12.80 12.78 13.85
N ASP A 71 13.19 13.29 12.72
CA ASP A 71 12.40 13.58 11.56
C ASP A 71 11.47 12.41 11.20
N GLY A 72 10.20 12.73 10.90
CA GLY A 72 9.20 11.75 10.49
C GLY A 72 9.63 10.94 9.25
N TYR A 73 8.74 10.08 8.74
CA TYR A 73 9.03 9.32 7.54
C TYR A 73 9.40 10.21 6.35
N SER A 74 10.36 9.78 5.53
CA SER A 74 10.57 10.32 4.19
C SER A 74 9.50 9.79 3.25
N TYR A 75 9.23 10.49 2.14
CA TYR A 75 8.20 10.12 1.18
C TYR A 75 8.77 10.05 -0.23
N LEU A 76 8.26 9.09 -1.00
CA LEU A 76 8.56 8.89 -2.41
C LEU A 76 7.24 8.78 -3.19
N PRO A 77 7.03 9.59 -4.27
CA PRO A 77 5.81 9.50 -5.05
C PRO A 77 5.75 8.20 -5.85
N PHE A 78 4.54 7.65 -6.01
CA PHE A 78 4.31 6.53 -6.90
C PHE A 78 4.61 6.89 -8.35
N PHE A 79 5.18 5.93 -9.08
CA PHE A 79 5.18 5.94 -10.53
C PHE A 79 3.81 5.48 -11.03
N LEU A 80 3.08 6.39 -11.69
CA LEU A 80 1.69 6.13 -12.09
C LEU A 80 1.60 5.17 -13.26
N PHE A 81 0.76 4.15 -13.11
CA PHE A 81 0.37 3.24 -14.18
C PHE A 81 -1.01 3.59 -14.72
N PRO A 82 -1.24 3.46 -16.04
CA PRO A 82 -2.54 3.63 -16.67
C PRO A 82 -3.57 2.61 -16.14
N TRP A 83 -4.85 2.97 -16.19
CA TRP A 83 -5.94 2.10 -15.75
C TRP A 83 -6.22 0.95 -16.73
N ALA A 84 -6.05 1.21 -18.06
CA ALA A 84 -6.32 0.22 -19.09
C ALA A 84 -5.27 -0.91 -19.08
N PRO A 85 -5.69 -2.20 -19.16
CA PRO A 85 -4.77 -3.33 -19.05
C PRO A 85 -3.62 -3.29 -20.07
N ALA A 86 -3.91 -3.14 -21.35
CA ALA A 86 -2.88 -3.09 -22.41
C ALA A 86 -1.88 -1.93 -22.22
N GLU A 87 -2.33 -0.79 -21.72
CA GLU A 87 -1.47 0.36 -21.44
C GLU A 87 -0.52 0.10 -20.27
N ARG A 88 -0.97 -0.66 -19.25
CA ARG A 88 -0.12 -1.07 -18.11
C ARG A 88 1.00 -1.98 -18.55
N GLU A 89 0.69 -2.94 -19.41
CA GLU A 89 1.68 -3.88 -19.97
C GLU A 89 2.74 -3.12 -20.80
N LEU A 90 2.31 -2.19 -21.66
CA LEU A 90 3.23 -1.35 -22.42
C LEU A 90 4.11 -0.49 -21.51
N THR A 91 3.53 0.07 -20.44
CA THR A 91 4.26 0.90 -19.48
C THR A 91 5.32 0.08 -18.72
N LEU A 92 4.98 -1.13 -18.27
CA LEU A 92 5.93 -2.02 -17.60
C LEU A 92 7.05 -2.45 -18.56
N ALA A 93 6.71 -2.79 -19.80
CA ALA A 93 7.70 -3.16 -20.83
C ALA A 93 8.63 -1.99 -21.18
N ALA A 94 8.10 -0.78 -21.27
CA ALA A 94 8.92 0.41 -21.51
C ALA A 94 9.88 0.68 -20.33
N LEU A 95 9.41 0.57 -19.09
CA LEU A 95 10.25 0.67 -17.89
C LEU A 95 11.38 -0.37 -17.93
N GLU A 96 11.07 -1.63 -18.25
CA GLU A 96 12.08 -2.68 -18.35
C GLU A 96 13.15 -2.37 -19.40
N CYS A 97 12.75 -1.85 -20.56
CA CYS A 97 13.70 -1.44 -21.60
C CYS A 97 14.57 -0.25 -21.15
N VAL A 98 13.99 0.73 -20.46
CA VAL A 98 14.74 1.85 -19.86
C VAL A 98 15.76 1.32 -18.85
N LEU A 99 15.37 0.45 -17.94
CA LEU A 99 16.25 -0.16 -16.95
C LEU A 99 17.37 -0.99 -17.60
N THR A 100 17.03 -1.79 -18.62
CA THR A 100 18.02 -2.56 -19.38
C THR A 100 19.06 -1.65 -20.01
N LYS A 101 18.63 -0.55 -20.61
CA LYS A 101 19.54 0.43 -21.24
C LYS A 101 20.41 1.14 -20.20
N LEU A 102 19.83 1.55 -19.05
CA LEU A 102 20.56 2.16 -17.94
C LEU A 102 21.68 1.28 -17.37
N HIS A 103 21.50 -0.04 -17.40
CA HIS A 103 22.46 -1.00 -16.83
C HIS A 103 23.44 -1.56 -17.86
N ALA A 104 23.11 -1.52 -19.15
CA ALA A 104 23.98 -2.05 -20.22
C ALA A 104 25.11 -1.11 -20.60
N ASP A 105 24.91 0.17 -20.48
CA ASP A 105 25.84 1.19 -20.98
C ASP A 105 26.87 1.56 -19.90
N ARG A 106 28.13 1.75 -20.32
CA ARG A 106 29.22 2.23 -19.45
C ARG A 106 29.00 3.68 -19.01
N GLU A 107 28.39 4.47 -19.89
CA GLU A 107 27.99 5.85 -19.62
C GLU A 107 26.47 5.89 -19.51
N ARG A 108 25.97 6.69 -18.59
CA ARG A 108 24.53 6.83 -18.38
C ARG A 108 23.90 7.43 -19.63
N PRO A 109 22.91 6.75 -20.27
CA PRO A 109 22.24 7.26 -21.44
C PRO A 109 21.51 8.57 -21.16
N SER A 110 21.45 9.45 -22.15
CA SER A 110 20.66 10.67 -22.09
C SER A 110 19.17 10.37 -22.15
N ILE A 111 18.34 11.30 -21.68
CA ILE A 111 16.88 11.18 -21.79
C ILE A 111 16.44 11.02 -23.24
N ALA A 112 17.07 11.72 -24.18
CA ALA A 112 16.76 11.61 -25.61
C ALA A 112 17.02 10.20 -26.16
N GLU A 113 18.09 9.53 -25.75
CA GLU A 113 18.39 8.14 -26.14
C GLU A 113 17.37 7.17 -25.55
N LEU A 114 16.92 7.39 -24.31
CA LEU A 114 15.89 6.56 -23.68
C LEU A 114 14.51 6.78 -24.32
N VAL A 115 14.17 8.02 -24.66
CA VAL A 115 12.93 8.35 -25.38
C VAL A 115 12.90 7.70 -26.77
N ALA A 116 14.05 7.53 -27.43
CA ALA A 116 14.15 6.89 -28.74
C ALA A 116 13.92 5.35 -28.72
N LEU A 117 13.82 4.71 -27.54
CA LEU A 117 13.54 3.28 -27.45
C LEU A 117 12.15 2.96 -28.03
N PRO A 118 12.02 1.92 -28.89
CA PRO A 118 10.73 1.57 -29.49
C PRO A 118 9.59 1.36 -28.50
N GLN A 119 9.88 0.76 -27.35
CA GLN A 119 8.91 0.52 -26.30
C GLN A 119 8.44 1.80 -25.61
N VAL A 120 9.33 2.80 -25.50
CA VAL A 120 8.98 4.13 -24.97
C VAL A 120 8.14 4.89 -26.00
N GLN A 121 8.49 4.80 -27.29
CA GLN A 121 7.69 5.40 -28.37
C GLN A 121 6.30 4.79 -28.51
N ALA A 122 6.10 3.58 -28.05
CA ALA A 122 4.81 2.89 -28.03
C ALA A 122 3.94 3.20 -26.80
N LEU A 123 4.42 4.05 -25.87
CA LEU A 123 3.65 4.43 -24.68
C LEU A 123 2.37 5.18 -25.06
N PRO A 124 1.27 4.96 -24.31
CA PRO A 124 -0.01 5.60 -24.59
C PRO A 124 0.06 7.12 -24.39
N GLU A 125 -0.80 7.83 -25.11
CA GLU A 125 -0.84 9.31 -25.11
C GLU A 125 -1.01 9.93 -23.70
N VAL A 126 -1.68 9.21 -22.79
CA VAL A 126 -1.84 9.64 -21.38
C VAL A 126 -0.50 9.80 -20.64
N LEU A 127 0.58 9.18 -21.14
CA LEU A 127 1.93 9.29 -20.60
C LEU A 127 2.82 10.29 -21.34
N HIS A 128 2.26 11.08 -22.24
CA HIS A 128 3.00 12.14 -22.91
C HIS A 128 3.04 13.44 -22.08
N PRO A 129 4.08 14.27 -22.21
CA PRO A 129 5.23 14.08 -23.10
C PRO A 129 6.19 12.99 -22.60
N LEU A 130 6.76 12.21 -23.55
CA LEU A 130 7.60 11.04 -23.25
C LEU A 130 8.87 11.40 -22.48
N GLU A 131 9.45 12.57 -22.71
CA GLU A 131 10.63 13.05 -21.98
C GLU A 131 10.38 13.10 -20.48
N GLN A 132 9.28 13.72 -20.05
CA GLN A 132 8.91 13.79 -18.63
C GLN A 132 8.60 12.43 -18.04
N THR A 133 8.00 11.53 -18.82
CA THR A 133 7.71 10.16 -18.38
C THR A 133 9.00 9.37 -18.20
N VAL A 134 9.96 9.49 -19.14
CA VAL A 134 11.27 8.84 -19.01
C VAL A 134 12.07 9.44 -17.85
N GLU A 135 12.05 10.75 -17.67
CA GLU A 135 12.69 11.39 -16.49
C GLU A 135 12.12 10.85 -15.17
N ARG A 136 10.80 10.66 -15.09
CA ARG A 136 10.17 10.03 -13.92
C ARG A 136 10.58 8.57 -13.75
N MET A 137 10.66 7.78 -14.83
CA MET A 137 11.15 6.39 -14.79
C MET A 137 12.58 6.32 -14.24
N VAL A 138 13.45 7.20 -14.73
CA VAL A 138 14.85 7.28 -14.30
C VAL A 138 14.95 7.71 -12.84
N GLY A 139 14.24 8.77 -12.45
CA GLY A 139 14.23 9.25 -11.06
C GLY A 139 13.66 8.20 -10.07
N PHE A 140 12.63 7.47 -10.51
CA PHE A 140 12.07 6.36 -9.74
C PHE A 140 13.09 5.22 -9.56
N ALA A 141 13.80 4.85 -10.62
CA ALA A 141 14.85 3.86 -10.57
C ALA A 141 16.00 4.29 -9.63
N ASP A 142 16.45 5.54 -9.73
CA ASP A 142 17.51 6.07 -8.86
C ASP A 142 17.09 6.09 -7.38
N SER A 143 15.83 6.44 -7.12
CA SER A 143 15.30 6.50 -5.76
C SER A 143 15.28 5.11 -5.10
N ILE A 144 14.88 4.07 -5.83
CA ILE A 144 14.87 2.70 -5.32
C ILE A 144 16.30 2.16 -5.20
N ALA A 145 17.17 2.44 -6.18
CA ALA A 145 18.58 2.03 -6.14
C ALA A 145 19.35 2.63 -4.94
N ALA A 146 18.84 3.74 -4.40
CA ALA A 146 19.41 4.34 -3.20
C ALA A 146 19.01 3.65 -1.89
N MET A 147 18.07 2.71 -1.91
CA MET A 147 17.60 1.97 -0.73
C MET A 147 18.46 0.74 -0.42
N ASP A 148 18.44 0.30 0.82
CA ASP A 148 19.09 -0.96 1.24
C ASP A 148 18.13 -2.15 1.22
N ALA A 149 16.80 -1.88 1.22
CA ALA A 149 15.74 -2.86 1.04
C ALA A 149 14.44 -2.21 0.59
N VAL A 150 13.56 -3.02 0.00
CA VAL A 150 12.18 -2.66 -0.34
C VAL A 150 11.23 -3.65 0.32
N VAL A 151 10.18 -3.13 0.94
CA VAL A 151 9.09 -3.93 1.52
C VAL A 151 7.78 -3.54 0.83
N ILE A 152 7.12 -4.49 0.16
CA ILE A 152 5.73 -4.36 -0.24
C ILE A 152 4.89 -4.86 0.93
N SER A 153 4.29 -3.92 1.68
CA SER A 153 3.50 -4.22 2.87
C SER A 153 2.16 -4.84 2.52
N GLY A 154 1.52 -5.48 3.50
CA GLY A 154 0.25 -6.18 3.38
C GLY A 154 -0.81 -5.44 2.58
N GLY A 155 -1.70 -6.20 1.97
CA GLY A 155 -2.78 -5.65 1.16
C GLY A 155 -3.63 -6.72 0.49
N GLY A 156 -4.78 -6.30 -0.03
CA GLY A 156 -5.69 -7.14 -0.82
C GLY A 156 -5.75 -6.73 -2.29
N ASN A 157 -4.76 -6.01 -2.78
CA ASN A 157 -4.80 -5.37 -4.10
C ASN A 157 -3.96 -6.06 -5.18
N LEU A 158 -3.31 -7.20 -4.88
CA LEU A 158 -2.58 -8.02 -5.85
C LEU A 158 -3.53 -8.95 -6.62
N ASN A 159 -4.40 -8.35 -7.43
CA ASN A 159 -5.42 -9.03 -8.23
C ASN A 159 -5.78 -8.21 -9.48
N SER A 160 -6.55 -8.82 -10.40
CA SER A 160 -6.94 -8.17 -11.66
C SER A 160 -8.01 -7.09 -11.51
N ARG A 161 -8.78 -7.10 -10.41
CA ARG A 161 -9.76 -6.03 -10.12
C ARG A 161 -9.06 -4.69 -9.91
N PHE A 162 -7.89 -4.73 -9.27
CA PHE A 162 -7.02 -3.58 -9.02
C PHE A 162 -5.70 -3.72 -9.77
N GLY A 163 -5.76 -4.17 -11.03
CA GLY A 163 -4.58 -4.50 -11.81
C GLY A 163 -3.54 -3.38 -11.92
N TRP A 164 -3.98 -2.11 -11.98
CA TRP A 164 -3.07 -0.98 -11.97
C TRP A 164 -2.20 -0.91 -10.69
N LEU A 165 -2.72 -1.32 -9.52
CA LEU A 165 -1.96 -1.45 -8.28
C LEU A 165 -0.95 -2.61 -8.35
N LEU A 166 -1.33 -3.73 -8.96
CA LEU A 166 -0.42 -4.84 -9.21
C LEU A 166 0.79 -4.39 -10.05
N TYR A 167 0.54 -3.64 -11.14
CA TYR A 167 1.62 -3.17 -12.02
C TYR A 167 2.50 -2.11 -11.36
N GLU A 168 1.97 -1.28 -10.47
CA GLU A 168 2.80 -0.39 -9.66
C GLU A 168 3.77 -1.18 -8.77
N ARG A 169 3.30 -2.22 -8.08
CA ARG A 169 4.16 -3.08 -7.23
C ARG A 169 5.15 -3.87 -8.08
N ALA A 170 4.71 -4.36 -9.24
CA ALA A 170 5.59 -5.04 -10.19
C ALA A 170 6.69 -4.11 -10.71
N SER A 171 6.40 -2.82 -10.93
CA SER A 171 7.43 -1.85 -11.32
C SER A 171 8.47 -1.63 -10.24
N VAL A 172 8.05 -1.57 -8.97
CA VAL A 172 8.96 -1.48 -7.83
C VAL A 172 9.86 -2.71 -7.76
N ALA A 173 9.27 -3.91 -7.90
CA ALA A 173 10.01 -5.16 -7.88
C ALA A 173 11.02 -5.25 -9.03
N LEU A 174 10.62 -4.83 -10.23
CA LEU A 174 11.47 -4.77 -11.42
C LEU A 174 12.68 -3.86 -11.21
N VAL A 175 12.46 -2.66 -10.68
CA VAL A 175 13.57 -1.73 -10.37
C VAL A 175 14.46 -2.30 -9.28
N ALA A 176 13.91 -2.88 -8.22
CA ALA A 176 14.67 -3.49 -7.13
C ALA A 176 15.55 -4.64 -7.65
N GLU A 177 15.02 -5.48 -8.56
CA GLU A 177 15.77 -6.55 -9.22
C GLU A 177 16.96 -6.01 -9.99
N TYR A 178 16.74 -5.01 -10.86
CA TYR A 178 17.80 -4.40 -11.66
C TYR A 178 18.85 -3.69 -10.81
N ALA A 179 18.43 -3.04 -9.73
CA ALA A 179 19.34 -2.35 -8.81
C ALA A 179 20.04 -3.29 -7.81
N GLY A 180 19.67 -4.57 -7.77
CA GLY A 180 20.20 -5.53 -6.79
C GLY A 180 19.75 -5.25 -5.35
N VAL A 181 18.65 -4.51 -5.17
CA VAL A 181 18.06 -4.18 -3.87
C VAL A 181 17.12 -5.32 -3.44
N PRO A 182 17.29 -5.91 -2.24
CA PRO A 182 16.44 -7.00 -1.78
C PRO A 182 15.00 -6.55 -1.60
N LEU A 183 14.07 -7.35 -2.16
CA LEU A 183 12.63 -7.16 -2.07
C LEU A 183 12.03 -8.13 -1.04
N PHE A 184 11.13 -7.63 -0.20
CA PHE A 184 10.32 -8.39 0.73
C PHE A 184 8.84 -8.11 0.46
N VAL A 185 8.01 -9.14 0.52
CA VAL A 185 6.56 -9.03 0.34
C VAL A 185 5.89 -9.61 1.59
N THR A 186 5.08 -8.80 2.28
CA THR A 186 4.51 -9.17 3.58
C THR A 186 2.99 -9.19 3.55
N GLY A 187 2.37 -10.09 4.33
CA GLY A 187 0.94 -10.08 4.66
C GLY A 187 -0.06 -9.95 3.49
N GLN A 188 0.29 -10.44 2.30
CA GLN A 188 -0.52 -10.23 1.09
C GLN A 188 -1.68 -11.21 0.94
N SER A 189 -2.79 -10.70 0.39
CA SER A 189 -3.82 -11.52 -0.28
C SER A 189 -3.57 -11.53 -1.78
N LEU A 190 -3.56 -12.72 -2.40
CA LEU A 190 -3.37 -12.92 -3.84
C LEU A 190 -4.69 -13.30 -4.49
N GLY A 191 -5.14 -12.54 -5.46
CA GLY A 191 -6.43 -12.76 -6.11
C GLY A 191 -7.61 -12.23 -5.26
N PRO A 192 -8.82 -12.89 -5.29
CA PRO A 192 -9.13 -14.18 -5.94
C PRO A 192 -9.26 -14.12 -7.47
N VAL A 193 -9.39 -12.94 -8.07
CA VAL A 193 -9.53 -12.79 -9.52
C VAL A 193 -8.16 -12.42 -10.09
N LEU A 194 -7.59 -13.32 -10.88
CA LEU A 194 -6.35 -13.11 -11.63
C LEU A 194 -6.56 -13.64 -13.05
N ASN A 195 -6.50 -12.76 -14.04
CA ASN A 195 -6.40 -13.16 -15.43
C ASN A 195 -4.99 -13.72 -15.72
N PRO A 196 -4.78 -14.43 -16.83
CA PRO A 196 -3.50 -15.07 -17.11
C PRO A 196 -2.31 -14.11 -17.17
N GLU A 197 -2.50 -12.92 -17.72
CA GLU A 197 -1.48 -11.90 -17.91
C GLU A 197 -1.05 -11.33 -16.55
N ASP A 198 -2.01 -10.90 -15.74
CA ASP A 198 -1.77 -10.38 -14.39
C ASP A 198 -1.16 -11.46 -13.47
N ALA A 199 -1.57 -12.73 -13.63
CA ALA A 199 -1.00 -13.84 -12.89
C ALA A 199 0.51 -14.04 -13.22
N GLN A 200 0.92 -13.85 -14.48
CA GLN A 200 2.32 -13.91 -14.88
C GLN A 200 3.13 -12.77 -14.30
N VAL A 201 2.59 -11.56 -14.31
CA VAL A 201 3.24 -10.37 -13.71
C VAL A 201 3.42 -10.58 -12.21
N LEU A 202 2.37 -11.05 -11.51
CA LEU A 202 2.42 -11.36 -10.09
C LEU A 202 3.45 -12.45 -9.78
N GLU A 203 3.43 -13.53 -10.54
CA GLU A 203 4.38 -14.64 -10.36
C GLU A 203 5.82 -14.16 -10.52
N ARG A 204 6.12 -13.38 -11.57
CA ARG A 204 7.46 -12.81 -11.78
C ARG A 204 7.87 -11.94 -10.59
N MET A 205 7.00 -11.03 -10.14
CA MET A 205 7.24 -10.17 -8.98
C MET A 205 7.57 -10.96 -7.72
N LEU A 206 6.79 -12.00 -7.41
CA LEU A 206 7.00 -12.80 -6.20
C LEU A 206 8.28 -13.65 -6.27
N ARG A 207 8.69 -14.09 -7.46
CA ARG A 207 9.94 -14.85 -7.65
C ARG A 207 11.20 -14.01 -7.42
N THR A 208 11.13 -12.68 -7.61
CA THR A 208 12.27 -11.78 -7.32
C THR A 208 12.38 -11.47 -5.83
N ALA A 209 11.32 -11.70 -5.05
CA ALA A 209 11.32 -11.40 -3.63
C ALA A 209 12.20 -12.39 -2.84
N ARG A 210 12.98 -11.85 -1.91
CA ARG A 210 13.80 -12.62 -0.97
C ARG A 210 12.95 -13.38 0.06
N SER A 211 11.79 -12.84 0.39
CA SER A 211 10.81 -13.47 1.28
C SER A 211 9.41 -13.03 0.90
N VAL A 212 8.48 -13.98 0.92
CA VAL A 212 7.06 -13.74 0.67
C VAL A 212 6.25 -14.28 1.84
N THR A 213 5.40 -13.45 2.43
CA THR A 213 4.39 -13.90 3.37
C THR A 213 3.00 -13.53 2.87
N VAL A 214 2.05 -14.42 3.10
CA VAL A 214 0.64 -14.26 2.72
C VAL A 214 -0.25 -14.52 3.93
N ARG A 215 -1.41 -13.88 3.98
CA ARG A 215 -2.30 -13.92 5.16
C ARG A 215 -3.44 -14.95 5.06
N GLU A 216 -3.64 -15.57 3.87
CA GLU A 216 -4.67 -16.60 3.69
C GLU A 216 -4.11 -17.89 3.10
N SER A 217 -4.76 -19.00 3.45
CA SER A 217 -4.41 -20.33 2.93
C SER A 217 -4.58 -20.44 1.42
N SER A 218 -5.55 -19.72 0.82
CA SER A 218 -5.76 -19.68 -0.63
C SER A 218 -4.58 -19.02 -1.36
N SER A 219 -4.08 -17.92 -0.83
CA SER A 219 -2.88 -17.24 -1.36
C SER A 219 -1.64 -18.12 -1.23
N LEU A 220 -1.49 -18.85 -0.11
CA LEU A 220 -0.41 -19.82 0.06
C LEU A 220 -0.51 -20.99 -0.94
N ALA A 221 -1.72 -21.51 -1.19
CA ALA A 221 -1.94 -22.55 -2.19
C ALA A 221 -1.56 -22.06 -3.58
N TRP A 222 -1.96 -20.84 -3.96
CA TRP A 222 -1.60 -20.21 -5.23
C TRP A 222 -0.08 -20.12 -5.43
N CYS A 223 0.68 -19.76 -4.38
CA CYS A 223 2.15 -19.75 -4.41
C CYS A 223 2.74 -21.15 -4.59
N ARG A 224 2.23 -22.14 -3.85
CA ARG A 224 2.71 -23.53 -3.90
C ARG A 224 2.50 -24.18 -5.28
N GLU A 225 1.36 -23.91 -5.92
CA GLU A 225 1.07 -24.39 -7.28
C GLU A 225 2.07 -23.86 -8.32
N ARG A 226 2.84 -22.81 -7.98
CA ARG A 226 3.82 -22.15 -8.85
C ARG A 226 5.25 -22.25 -8.34
N ASP A 227 5.50 -23.13 -7.37
CA ASP A 227 6.82 -23.31 -6.75
C ASP A 227 7.44 -21.99 -6.24
N ILE A 228 6.60 -21.09 -5.69
CA ILE A 228 7.03 -19.87 -5.02
C ILE A 228 7.17 -20.17 -3.52
N ASP A 229 8.36 -19.93 -2.96
CA ASP A 229 8.60 -20.06 -1.50
C ASP A 229 7.88 -18.96 -0.75
N ALA A 230 6.74 -19.30 -0.18
CA ALA A 230 5.91 -18.39 0.60
C ALA A 230 5.49 -19.00 1.93
N ARG A 231 5.26 -18.18 2.93
CA ARG A 231 4.84 -18.58 4.27
C ARG A 231 3.49 -17.97 4.63
N LEU A 232 2.66 -18.73 5.34
CA LEU A 232 1.46 -18.18 5.95
C LEU A 232 1.85 -17.33 7.15
N SER A 233 1.32 -16.12 7.20
CA SER A 233 1.51 -15.15 8.27
C SER A 233 0.15 -14.58 8.68
N VAL A 234 0.16 -13.52 9.48
CA VAL A 234 -1.00 -12.71 9.80
C VAL A 234 -1.09 -11.50 8.88
N ASP A 235 -2.19 -10.77 8.95
CA ASP A 235 -2.35 -9.47 8.36
C ASP A 235 -1.39 -8.46 9.03
N ASP A 236 -0.67 -7.67 8.24
CA ASP A 236 0.29 -6.69 8.78
C ASP A 236 -0.38 -5.68 9.72
N ALA A 237 -1.68 -5.37 9.54
CA ALA A 237 -2.43 -4.51 10.46
C ALA A 237 -2.59 -5.09 11.87
N THR A 238 -2.33 -6.39 12.07
CA THR A 238 -2.37 -7.00 13.41
C THR A 238 -1.36 -6.38 14.37
N ASP A 239 -0.24 -5.91 13.83
CA ASP A 239 0.81 -5.24 14.61
C ASP A 239 0.57 -3.72 14.74
N TYR A 240 -0.55 -3.22 14.19
CA TYR A 240 -0.89 -1.80 14.34
C TYR A 240 -1.16 -1.47 15.82
N PRO A 241 -0.42 -0.54 16.40
CA PRO A 241 -0.50 -0.33 17.82
C PRO A 241 -1.84 0.29 18.21
N VAL A 242 -2.47 -0.30 19.19
CA VAL A 242 -3.71 0.23 19.80
C VAL A 242 -3.41 1.63 20.36
N ALA A 243 -4.15 2.63 19.89
CA ALA A 243 -4.03 3.98 20.40
C ALA A 243 -4.53 4.02 21.86
N SER A 244 -3.78 4.67 22.75
CA SER A 244 -4.31 4.97 24.08
C SER A 244 -5.49 5.95 23.95
N PRO A 245 -6.46 5.96 24.89
CA PRO A 245 -7.57 6.91 24.86
C PRO A 245 -7.13 8.36 24.70
N ALA A 246 -6.05 8.77 25.37
CA ALA A 246 -5.49 10.10 25.26
C ALA A 246 -4.98 10.42 23.84
N ARG A 247 -4.41 9.43 23.13
CA ARG A 247 -3.94 9.61 21.76
C ARG A 247 -5.09 9.65 20.76
N THR A 248 -6.10 8.81 20.95
CA THR A 248 -7.32 8.85 20.13
C THR A 248 -7.96 10.25 20.18
N LEU A 249 -8.05 10.84 21.35
CA LEU A 249 -8.55 12.20 21.52
C LEU A 249 -7.67 13.26 20.84
N HIS A 250 -6.34 13.12 20.90
CA HIS A 250 -5.43 14.06 20.25
C HIS A 250 -5.54 14.05 18.71
N TYR A 251 -5.71 12.88 18.11
CA TYR A 251 -6.01 12.78 16.66
C TYR A 251 -7.39 13.31 16.30
N ALA A 252 -8.34 13.27 17.23
CA ALA A 252 -9.69 13.77 17.05
C ALA A 252 -9.82 15.29 17.23
N GLU A 253 -8.85 15.97 17.84
CA GLU A 253 -8.88 17.42 18.10
C GLU A 253 -8.96 18.31 16.86
N GLY A 254 -8.79 17.77 15.67
CA GLY A 254 -8.96 18.50 14.41
C GLY A 254 -10.21 18.16 13.62
N ILE A 255 -11.02 17.20 14.10
CA ILE A 255 -12.14 16.63 13.35
C ILE A 255 -13.37 16.58 14.29
N SER A 256 -14.57 16.80 13.74
CA SER A 256 -15.85 16.54 14.44
C SER A 256 -15.98 15.13 15.05
N ALA A 257 -14.99 14.27 14.84
CA ALA A 257 -14.86 12.96 15.44
C ALA A 257 -14.69 12.96 16.98
N SER A 258 -14.12 14.03 17.58
CA SER A 258 -14.04 14.10 19.04
C SER A 258 -15.42 14.21 19.69
N GLN A 259 -16.34 14.90 19.05
CA GLN A 259 -17.71 15.01 19.49
C GLN A 259 -18.44 13.67 19.35
N ALA A 260 -18.29 13.02 18.19
CA ALA A 260 -18.87 11.70 17.94
C ALA A 260 -18.37 10.61 18.92
N LEU A 261 -17.08 10.62 19.27
CA LEU A 261 -16.52 9.67 20.26
C LEU A 261 -17.07 9.88 21.66
N ASN A 262 -17.36 11.13 22.07
CA ASN A 262 -17.96 11.45 23.35
C ASN A 262 -19.47 11.12 23.41
N GLU A 263 -20.11 10.98 22.26
CA GLU A 263 -21.53 10.62 22.12
C GLU A 263 -21.77 9.12 21.89
N LEU A 264 -20.71 8.30 21.93
CA LEU A 264 -20.86 6.84 21.75
C LEU A 264 -21.73 6.26 22.87
N PRO A 265 -22.69 5.39 22.54
CA PRO A 265 -23.48 4.66 23.53
C PRO A 265 -22.58 3.80 24.44
N GLU A 266 -23.01 3.56 25.68
CA GLU A 266 -22.28 2.72 26.62
C GLU A 266 -22.09 1.29 26.08
N HIS A 267 -23.12 0.77 25.39
CA HIS A 267 -23.09 -0.53 24.73
C HIS A 267 -23.35 -0.36 23.24
N TYR A 268 -22.38 -0.71 22.44
CA TYR A 268 -22.49 -0.60 20.98
C TYR A 268 -21.79 -1.75 20.24
N VAL A 269 -22.18 -1.94 18.98
CA VAL A 269 -21.51 -2.82 18.04
C VAL A 269 -21.04 -2.00 16.84
N CYS A 270 -19.75 -2.11 16.50
CA CYS A 270 -19.21 -1.50 15.28
C CYS A 270 -19.69 -2.27 14.07
N VAL A 271 -20.18 -1.54 13.08
CA VAL A 271 -20.67 -2.09 11.81
C VAL A 271 -19.89 -1.46 10.67
N THR A 272 -19.24 -2.27 9.84
CA THR A 272 -18.62 -1.83 8.59
C THR A 272 -19.13 -2.68 7.44
N VAL A 273 -19.57 -2.02 6.38
CA VAL A 273 -20.11 -2.64 5.16
C VAL A 273 -19.72 -1.75 3.97
N ASN A 274 -18.94 -2.29 3.05
CA ASN A 274 -18.50 -1.54 1.87
C ASN A 274 -19.62 -1.43 0.81
N GLU A 275 -20.21 -2.57 0.46
CA GLU A 275 -21.29 -2.64 -0.53
C GLU A 275 -22.37 -3.61 -0.06
N CYS A 276 -23.62 -3.29 -0.30
CA CYS A 276 -24.72 -4.20 -0.07
C CYS A 276 -25.89 -3.97 -1.04
N THR A 277 -26.56 -5.05 -1.41
CA THR A 277 -27.85 -4.99 -2.11
C THR A 277 -28.96 -4.57 -1.15
N ASP A 278 -30.12 -4.15 -1.66
CA ASP A 278 -31.27 -3.81 -0.81
C ASP A 278 -31.74 -4.98 0.06
N GLN A 279 -31.67 -6.20 -0.45
CA GLN A 279 -31.99 -7.40 0.32
C GLN A 279 -31.01 -7.62 1.47
N GLN A 280 -29.71 -7.46 1.22
CA GLN A 280 -28.67 -7.56 2.25
C GLN A 280 -28.80 -6.45 3.29
N ALA A 281 -29.03 -5.20 2.86
CA ALA A 281 -29.29 -4.08 3.75
C ALA A 281 -30.45 -4.37 4.70
N GLN A 282 -31.57 -4.91 4.18
CA GLN A 282 -32.72 -5.29 5.01
C GLN A 282 -32.40 -6.41 6.00
N GLN A 283 -31.59 -7.40 5.61
CA GLN A 283 -31.18 -8.48 6.50
C GLN A 283 -30.28 -7.97 7.62
N ILE A 284 -29.31 -7.09 7.27
CA ILE A 284 -28.40 -6.46 8.26
C ILE A 284 -29.21 -5.57 9.21
N ALA A 285 -30.11 -4.74 8.70
CA ALA A 285 -30.95 -3.88 9.56
C ALA A 285 -31.78 -4.72 10.57
N ARG A 286 -32.39 -5.82 10.17
CA ARG A 286 -33.11 -6.73 11.08
C ARG A 286 -32.21 -7.34 12.15
N LEU A 287 -30.97 -7.71 11.79
CA LEU A 287 -29.99 -8.23 12.74
C LEU A 287 -29.64 -7.16 13.80
N LEU A 288 -29.34 -5.94 13.35
CA LEU A 288 -29.00 -4.82 14.20
C LEU A 288 -30.15 -4.42 15.12
N ASP A 289 -31.39 -4.41 14.60
CA ASP A 289 -32.61 -4.19 15.36
C ASP A 289 -32.80 -5.26 16.48
N GLY A 290 -32.50 -6.52 16.14
CA GLY A 290 -32.54 -7.61 17.12
C GLY A 290 -31.49 -7.38 18.22
N MET A 291 -30.27 -7.06 17.88
CA MET A 291 -29.20 -6.77 18.85
C MET A 291 -29.56 -5.60 19.78
N TRP A 292 -30.16 -4.55 19.22
CA TRP A 292 -30.64 -3.41 20.00
C TRP A 292 -31.77 -3.82 20.97
N ARG A 293 -32.82 -4.49 20.46
CA ARG A 293 -34.01 -4.85 21.26
C ARG A 293 -33.74 -5.90 22.31
N GLU A 294 -32.91 -6.88 22.03
CA GLU A 294 -32.67 -8.03 22.92
C GLU A 294 -31.50 -7.80 23.89
N HIS A 295 -30.48 -7.02 23.46
CA HIS A 295 -29.24 -6.88 24.20
C HIS A 295 -28.84 -5.44 24.51
N GLY A 296 -29.57 -4.45 23.98
CA GLY A 296 -29.27 -3.03 24.21
C GLY A 296 -28.02 -2.51 23.46
N TYR A 297 -27.49 -3.25 22.47
CA TYR A 297 -26.34 -2.81 21.69
C TYR A 297 -26.75 -1.87 20.56
N ALA A 298 -26.33 -0.62 20.65
CA ALA A 298 -26.57 0.35 19.58
C ALA A 298 -25.62 0.11 18.38
N PRO A 299 -26.12 0.12 17.14
CA PRO A 299 -25.23 0.04 15.97
C PRO A 299 -24.47 1.35 15.77
N VAL A 300 -23.15 1.26 15.64
CA VAL A 300 -22.26 2.36 15.31
C VAL A 300 -21.60 2.05 13.98
N PHE A 301 -21.97 2.76 12.93
CA PHE A 301 -21.39 2.59 11.62
C PHE A 301 -20.00 3.20 11.53
N LEU A 302 -19.02 2.41 11.12
CA LEU A 302 -17.64 2.80 10.98
C LEU A 302 -17.21 2.65 9.52
N SER A 303 -16.98 3.79 8.85
CA SER A 303 -16.51 3.80 7.48
C SER A 303 -14.99 3.58 7.44
N HIS A 304 -14.56 2.56 6.71
CA HIS A 304 -13.15 2.25 6.48
C HIS A 304 -12.64 2.74 5.12
N PHE A 305 -13.56 3.07 4.23
CA PHE A 305 -13.29 3.51 2.88
C PHE A 305 -14.24 4.63 2.48
N GLY A 306 -13.71 5.75 2.01
CA GLY A 306 -14.54 6.86 1.54
C GLY A 306 -13.77 8.18 1.43
N ASP A 307 -14.45 9.18 0.91
CA ASP A 307 -13.99 10.57 0.92
C ASP A 307 -14.65 11.30 2.11
N PRO A 308 -13.89 11.87 3.05
CA PRO A 308 -14.47 12.58 4.19
C PRO A 308 -15.30 13.82 3.79
N GLN A 309 -15.12 14.33 2.57
CA GLN A 309 -15.87 15.46 2.03
C GLN A 309 -17.11 15.06 1.22
N ASP A 310 -17.26 13.78 0.87
CA ASP A 310 -18.39 13.25 0.14
C ASP A 310 -19.14 12.18 0.95
N SER A 311 -20.23 12.60 1.58
CA SER A 311 -21.10 11.70 2.38
C SER A 311 -21.81 10.61 1.56
N ALA A 312 -21.68 10.61 0.24
CA ALA A 312 -22.22 9.58 -0.65
C ALA A 312 -21.14 8.63 -1.16
N SER A 313 -19.88 8.77 -0.72
CA SER A 313 -18.77 7.92 -1.18
C SER A 313 -18.53 6.70 -0.31
N GLY A 314 -18.00 5.64 -0.92
CA GLY A 314 -17.50 4.46 -0.24
C GLY A 314 -18.52 3.76 0.65
N ASP A 315 -18.12 3.41 1.85
CA ASP A 315 -18.93 2.65 2.83
C ASP A 315 -20.17 3.42 3.28
N ILE A 316 -20.14 4.74 3.27
CA ILE A 316 -21.23 5.61 3.77
C ILE A 316 -22.53 5.33 3.03
N GLN A 317 -22.48 5.10 1.71
CA GLN A 317 -23.66 4.73 0.93
C GLN A 317 -24.33 3.44 1.43
N ALA A 318 -23.52 2.42 1.73
CA ALA A 318 -24.04 1.16 2.24
C ALA A 318 -24.61 1.34 3.66
N HIS A 319 -23.93 2.12 4.50
CA HIS A 319 -24.38 2.44 5.86
C HIS A 319 -25.73 3.19 5.87
N GLN A 320 -25.88 4.22 5.04
CA GLN A 320 -27.16 4.95 4.89
C GLN A 320 -28.28 4.02 4.42
N ARG A 321 -28.00 3.18 3.42
CA ARG A 321 -28.97 2.22 2.91
C ARG A 321 -29.46 1.25 3.99
N ILE A 322 -28.61 0.84 4.92
CA ILE A 322 -28.97 -0.01 6.06
C ILE A 322 -29.78 0.77 7.10
N ALA A 323 -29.35 2.00 7.43
CA ALA A 323 -29.98 2.82 8.45
C ALA A 323 -31.40 3.30 8.07
N GLU A 324 -31.74 3.35 6.78
CA GLU A 324 -33.05 3.73 6.26
C GLU A 324 -34.08 2.58 6.28
N ARG A 325 -33.70 1.36 6.64
CA ARG A 325 -34.56 0.16 6.67
C ARG A 325 -35.13 -0.13 8.06
#